data_ae6a95212fbfc9128d840bfe22cc9f4a
#
_entry.id   ae6a95212fbfc9128d840bfe22cc9f4a
#
_cell.length_a   1.000
_cell.length_b   1.000
_cell.length_c   1.000
_cell.angle_alpha   90.00
_cell.angle_beta   90.00
_cell.angle_gamma   90.00
#
_symmetry.space_group_name_H-M   'P 1'
#
loop_
_entity.id
_entity.type
_entity.pdbx_description
1 polymer ?
#
loop_
_entity_poly.entity_id
_entity_poly.type
_entity_poly.pdbx_seq_one_letter_code
_entity_poly.pdbx_strand_id
1 'polypeptide(L)'
;GMEEVTAKVEEAGSAAGLLLTNEGVSEPYLAMLASTYKTMADLGAQAPVPWLARLIGRRPETVKDHLKRARREGYLTTVAGKAGGELTEKTTQVLAAFVNSDDGWN
;
A
#
# COMPACT_ATOMS: atom_id res chain seq x y z
N GLY A 1 -13.73 0.78 -16.03
CA GLY A 1 -14.56 -0.16 -15.27
C GLY A 1 -13.83 -0.80 -14.11
N MET A 2 -14.47 -1.78 -13.51
CA MET A 2 -13.92 -2.47 -12.34
C MET A 2 -12.62 -3.22 -12.67
N GLU A 3 -12.53 -3.79 -13.87
CA GLU A 3 -11.32 -4.50 -14.29
C GLU A 3 -10.10 -3.59 -14.34
N GLU A 4 -10.28 -2.34 -14.75
CA GLU A 4 -9.19 -1.38 -14.82
C GLU A 4 -8.68 -1.01 -13.42
N VAL A 5 -9.60 -0.84 -12.47
CA VAL A 5 -9.25 -0.54 -11.08
C VAL A 5 -8.53 -1.73 -10.46
N THR A 6 -9.03 -2.94 -10.69
CA THR A 6 -8.40 -4.17 -10.19
C THR A 6 -6.98 -4.32 -10.76
N ALA A 7 -6.81 -4.05 -12.06
CA ALA A 7 -5.49 -4.13 -12.69
C ALA A 7 -4.51 -3.14 -12.07
N LYS A 8 -4.97 -1.91 -11.76
CA LYS A 8 -4.12 -0.91 -11.13
C LYS A 8 -3.75 -1.30 -9.69
N VAL A 9 -4.68 -1.89 -8.96
CA VAL A 9 -4.43 -2.39 -7.61
C VAL A 9 -3.37 -3.50 -7.66
N GLU A 10 -3.49 -4.43 -8.59
CA GLU A 10 -2.54 -5.52 -8.73
C GLU A 10 -1.16 -5.01 -9.12
N GLU A 11 -1.11 -4.03 -10.01
CA GLU A 11 0.15 -3.40 -10.41
C GLU A 11 0.80 -2.69 -9.20
N ALA A 12 0.01 -1.94 -8.43
CA ALA A 12 0.52 -1.25 -7.25
C ALA A 12 1.01 -2.23 -6.18
N GLY A 13 0.29 -3.32 -5.96
CA GLY A 13 0.71 -4.35 -5.01
C GLY A 13 2.00 -5.03 -5.43
N SER A 14 2.14 -5.34 -6.72
CA SER A 14 3.37 -5.92 -7.26
C SER A 14 4.54 -4.94 -7.12
N ALA A 15 4.29 -3.66 -7.38
CA ALA A 15 5.31 -2.62 -7.21
C ALA A 15 5.77 -2.52 -5.75
N ALA A 16 4.82 -2.62 -4.80
CA ALA A 16 5.16 -2.63 -3.38
C ALA A 16 6.06 -3.83 -3.04
N GLY A 17 5.78 -5.00 -3.64
CA GLY A 17 6.60 -6.18 -3.45
C GLY A 17 8.03 -5.99 -3.93
N LEU A 18 8.22 -5.34 -5.08
CA LEU A 18 9.54 -5.02 -5.61
C LEU A 18 10.28 -4.04 -4.71
N LEU A 19 9.59 -3.01 -4.22
CA LEU A 19 10.17 -2.05 -3.28
C LEU A 19 10.66 -2.77 -2.02
N LEU A 20 9.83 -3.65 -1.47
CA LEU A 20 10.19 -4.39 -0.27
C LEU A 20 11.42 -5.27 -0.49
N THR A 21 11.47 -5.98 -1.62
CA THR A 21 12.58 -6.85 -1.95
C THR A 21 13.88 -6.06 -2.13
N ASN A 22 13.82 -4.93 -2.79
CA ASN A 22 15.01 -4.16 -3.16
C ASN A 22 15.50 -3.24 -2.05
N GLU A 23 14.61 -2.67 -1.24
CA GLU A 23 14.96 -1.62 -0.29
C GLU A 23 14.48 -1.88 1.14
N GLY A 24 13.77 -2.98 1.38
CA GLY A 24 13.22 -3.27 2.69
C GLY A 24 11.99 -2.42 3.01
N VAL A 25 11.68 -2.29 4.29
CA VAL A 25 10.51 -1.54 4.75
C VAL A 25 10.86 -0.05 4.78
N SER A 26 10.81 0.55 3.62
CA SER A 26 11.16 1.95 3.40
C SER A 26 9.90 2.83 3.41
N GLU A 27 10.10 4.15 3.39
CA GLU A 27 8.98 5.08 3.31
C GLU A 27 8.16 4.89 2.03
N PRO A 28 8.77 4.78 0.84
CA PRO A 28 7.98 4.50 -0.37
C PRO A 28 7.20 3.19 -0.28
N TYR A 29 7.80 2.14 0.31
CA TYR A 29 7.09 0.88 0.51
C TYR A 29 5.86 1.06 1.40
N LEU A 30 6.03 1.70 2.56
CA LEU A 30 4.92 1.90 3.50
C LEU A 30 3.80 2.75 2.89
N ALA A 31 4.17 3.78 2.13
CA ALA A 31 3.19 4.61 1.45
C ALA A 31 2.43 3.83 0.38
N MET A 32 3.13 3.03 -0.43
CA MET A 32 2.51 2.21 -1.48
C MET A 32 1.62 1.12 -0.87
N LEU A 33 2.09 0.50 0.20
CA LEU A 33 1.33 -0.50 0.94
C LEU A 33 0.02 0.07 1.46
N ALA A 34 0.09 1.22 2.14
CA ALA A 34 -1.08 1.90 2.70
C ALA A 34 -2.08 2.28 1.61
N SER A 35 -1.59 2.85 0.52
CA SER A 35 -2.42 3.28 -0.60
C SER A 35 -3.13 2.10 -1.26
N THR A 36 -2.40 1.02 -1.51
CA THR A 36 -2.97 -0.18 -2.14
C THR A 36 -4.03 -0.82 -1.24
N TYR A 37 -3.72 -0.94 0.05
CA TYR A 37 -4.65 -1.49 1.02
C TYR A 37 -5.95 -0.67 1.08
N LYS A 38 -5.81 0.66 1.13
CA LYS A 38 -6.97 1.56 1.18
C LYS A 38 -7.86 1.38 -0.05
N THR A 39 -7.25 1.28 -1.22
CA THR A 39 -8.01 1.07 -2.46
C THR A 39 -8.77 -0.26 -2.42
N MET A 40 -8.12 -1.32 -1.94
CA MET A 40 -8.78 -2.62 -1.78
C MET A 40 -9.98 -2.54 -0.84
N ALA A 41 -9.82 -1.86 0.29
CA ALA A 41 -10.89 -1.68 1.26
C ALA A 41 -12.05 -0.89 0.64
N ASP A 42 -11.75 0.17 -0.09
CA ASP A 42 -12.77 1.01 -0.76
C ASP A 42 -13.52 0.23 -1.84
N LEU A 43 -12.88 -0.74 -2.47
CA LEU A 43 -13.53 -1.63 -3.43
C LEU A 43 -14.42 -2.67 -2.77
N GLY A 44 -14.41 -2.75 -1.45
CA GLY A 44 -15.20 -3.72 -0.70
C GLY A 44 -14.60 -5.11 -0.67
N ALA A 45 -13.28 -5.23 -0.84
CA ALA A 45 -12.62 -6.53 -0.79
C ALA A 45 -12.88 -7.19 0.57
N GLN A 46 -13.33 -8.45 0.54
CA GLN A 46 -13.63 -9.19 1.78
C GLN A 46 -12.38 -9.57 2.55
N ALA A 47 -11.29 -9.83 1.84
CA ALA A 47 -10.04 -10.26 2.44
C ALA A 47 -8.86 -9.48 1.83
N PRO A 48 -8.74 -8.19 2.13
CA PRO A 48 -7.70 -7.37 1.51
C PRO A 48 -6.27 -7.79 1.90
N VAL A 49 -6.04 -8.21 3.14
CA VAL A 49 -4.69 -8.59 3.56
C VAL A 49 -4.19 -9.85 2.83
N PRO A 50 -4.94 -10.94 2.73
CA PRO A 50 -4.48 -12.07 1.91
C PRO A 50 -4.24 -11.71 0.44
N TRP A 51 -5.10 -10.89 -0.15
CA TRP A 51 -4.91 -10.43 -1.52
C TRP A 51 -3.62 -9.63 -1.65
N LEU A 52 -3.43 -8.65 -0.79
CA LEU A 52 -2.24 -7.82 -0.77
C LEU A 52 -0.97 -8.66 -0.58
N ALA A 53 -1.03 -9.63 0.33
CA ALA A 53 0.10 -10.52 0.60
C ALA A 53 0.52 -11.32 -0.64
N ARG A 54 -0.46 -11.80 -1.41
CA ARG A 54 -0.16 -12.49 -2.68
C ARG A 54 0.56 -11.58 -3.66
N LEU A 55 0.10 -10.34 -3.78
CA LEU A 55 0.69 -9.38 -4.71
C LEU A 55 2.11 -9.00 -4.31
N ILE A 56 2.32 -8.79 -3.01
CA ILE A 56 3.62 -8.41 -2.46
C ILE A 56 4.58 -9.61 -2.46
N GLY A 57 4.05 -10.82 -2.37
CA GLY A 57 4.87 -12.02 -2.32
C GLY A 57 5.41 -12.31 -0.94
N ARG A 58 4.61 -12.01 0.11
CA ARG A 58 4.96 -12.27 1.50
C ARG A 58 3.76 -12.90 2.19
N ARG A 59 4.01 -13.48 3.38
CA ARG A 59 2.95 -14.10 4.16
C ARG A 59 1.99 -13.03 4.71
N PRO A 60 0.70 -13.37 4.89
CA PRO A 60 -0.27 -12.42 5.42
C PRO A 60 0.13 -11.82 6.78
N GLU A 61 0.75 -12.60 7.66
CA GLU A 61 1.20 -12.08 8.97
C GLU A 61 2.23 -10.96 8.80
N THR A 62 3.14 -11.13 7.86
CA THR A 62 4.17 -10.13 7.57
C THR A 62 3.52 -8.83 7.07
N VAL A 63 2.60 -8.95 6.13
CA VAL A 63 1.90 -7.79 5.58
C VAL A 63 1.07 -7.10 6.65
N LYS A 64 0.42 -7.87 7.50
CA LYS A 64 -0.36 -7.33 8.62
C LYS A 64 0.52 -6.52 9.56
N ASP A 65 1.73 -7.01 9.87
CA ASP A 65 2.69 -6.29 10.69
C ASP A 65 3.16 -5.01 10.03
N HIS A 66 3.39 -5.05 8.72
CA HIS A 66 3.76 -3.85 7.96
C HIS A 66 2.64 -2.81 7.93
N LEU A 67 1.38 -3.25 7.86
CA LEU A 67 0.25 -2.33 7.95
C LEU A 67 0.15 -1.68 9.33
N LYS A 68 0.42 -2.44 10.40
CA LYS A 68 0.48 -1.87 11.75
C LYS A 68 1.56 -0.80 11.82
N ARG A 69 2.72 -1.07 11.22
CA ARG A 69 3.81 -0.11 11.17
C ARG A 69 3.42 1.12 10.35
N ALA A 70 2.75 0.92 9.22
CA ALA A 70 2.27 2.04 8.40
C ALA A 70 1.35 2.96 9.21
N ARG A 71 0.45 2.37 10.00
CA ARG A 71 -0.43 3.16 10.87
C ARG A 71 0.36 3.89 11.96
N ARG A 72 1.28 3.19 12.62
CA ARG A 72 2.11 3.78 13.69
C ARG A 72 2.96 4.94 13.16
N GLU A 73 3.44 4.84 11.93
CA GLU A 73 4.31 5.86 11.34
C GLU A 73 3.55 6.92 10.54
N GLY A 74 2.22 6.89 10.58
CA GLY A 74 1.41 7.97 10.04
C GLY A 74 1.09 7.90 8.56
N TYR A 75 1.15 6.71 7.95
CA TYR A 75 0.78 6.55 6.54
C TYR A 75 -0.70 6.22 6.35
N LEU A 76 -1.35 5.75 7.41
CA LEU A 76 -2.74 5.32 7.36
C LEU A 76 -3.35 5.57 8.74
N THR A 77 -4.56 6.10 8.78
CA THR A 77 -5.25 6.31 10.05
C THR A 77 -5.94 5.02 10.51
N THR A 78 -6.37 5.02 11.76
CA THR A 78 -7.21 3.96 12.31
C THR A 78 -8.54 4.59 12.71
N VAL A 79 -9.63 4.00 12.24
CA VAL A 79 -10.98 4.43 12.64
C VAL A 79 -11.62 3.26 13.35
N ALA A 80 -12.03 3.47 14.60
CA ALA A 80 -12.63 2.43 15.43
C ALA A 80 -13.88 1.85 14.73
N GLY A 81 -13.94 0.52 14.67
CA GLY A 81 -15.07 -0.18 14.08
C GLY A 81 -15.14 -0.14 12.55
N LYS A 82 -14.11 0.40 11.89
CA LYS A 82 -14.08 0.52 10.43
C LYS A 82 -12.76 0.01 9.89
N ALA A 83 -12.83 -0.90 8.93
CA ALA A 83 -11.66 -1.41 8.22
C ALA A 83 -11.13 -0.34 7.26
N GLY A 84 -9.85 -0.37 6.97
CA GLY A 84 -9.23 0.45 5.94
C GLY A 84 -8.61 1.74 6.41
N GLY A 85 -9.30 2.52 7.25
CA GLY A 85 -8.80 3.85 7.65
C GLY A 85 -8.76 4.82 6.49
N GLU A 86 -7.99 5.90 6.63
CA GLU A 86 -7.81 6.92 5.61
C GLU A 86 -6.33 7.16 5.34
N LEU A 87 -5.99 7.50 4.11
CA LEU A 87 -4.62 7.92 3.77
C LEU A 87 -4.35 9.29 4.37
N THR A 88 -3.08 9.52 4.70
CA THR A 88 -2.64 10.78 5.28
C THR A 88 -1.95 11.63 4.22
N GLU A 89 -1.76 12.92 4.53
CA GLU A 89 -1.01 13.81 3.67
C GLU A 89 0.44 13.32 3.49
N LYS A 90 1.02 12.75 4.55
CA LYS A 90 2.35 12.16 4.50
C LYS A 90 2.45 11.12 3.38
N THR A 91 1.46 10.24 3.28
CA THR A 91 1.43 9.21 2.24
C THR A 91 1.39 9.83 0.85
N THR A 92 0.53 10.82 0.67
CA THR A 92 0.42 11.53 -0.61
C THR A 92 1.76 12.19 -0.98
N GLN A 93 2.42 12.82 -0.02
CA GLN A 93 3.69 13.49 -0.26
C GLN A 93 4.81 12.49 -0.59
N VAL A 94 4.88 11.38 0.14
CA VAL A 94 5.90 10.35 -0.11
C VAL A 94 5.71 9.73 -1.49
N LEU A 95 4.47 9.43 -1.88
CA LEU A 95 4.20 8.87 -3.21
C LEU A 95 4.52 9.87 -4.31
N ALA A 96 4.17 11.13 -4.14
CA ALA A 96 4.49 12.18 -5.11
C ALA A 96 6.00 12.34 -5.28
N ALA A 97 6.74 12.35 -4.20
CA ALA A 97 8.20 12.46 -4.24
C ALA A 97 8.83 11.24 -4.93
N PHE A 98 8.31 10.05 -4.68
CA PHE A 98 8.77 8.83 -5.33
C PHE A 98 8.56 8.88 -6.85
N VAL A 99 7.37 9.27 -7.28
CA VAL A 99 7.04 9.40 -8.71
C VAL A 99 7.92 10.46 -9.37
N ASN A 100 8.09 11.62 -8.72
CA ASN A 100 8.92 12.69 -9.26
C ASN A 100 10.40 12.29 -9.36
N SER A 101 10.89 11.53 -8.38
CA SER A 101 12.26 11.01 -8.39
C SER A 101 12.45 10.02 -9.55
N ASP A 102 11.45 9.15 -9.80
CA ASP A 102 11.49 8.21 -10.91
C ASP A 102 11.50 8.94 -12.25
N ASP A 103 10.66 9.95 -12.38
CA ASP A 103 10.61 10.79 -13.59
C ASP A 103 11.90 11.59 -13.80
N GLY A 104 12.54 11.97 -12.70
CA GLY A 104 13.70 12.86 -12.74
C GLY A 104 14.94 12.31 -13.42
N TRP A 105 15.05 10.98 -13.58
CA TRP A 105 16.22 10.39 -14.20
C TRP A 105 15.97 9.93 -15.65
N ASN A 106 14.83 10.24 -16.16
CA ASN A 106 14.54 10.06 -17.57
C ASN A 106 15.10 11.26 -18.35
#